data_d4a0fb57219539648caf3acb1feade8c
#
_entry.id   d4a0fb57219539648caf3acb1feade8c
#
_cell.length_a   1.000
_cell.length_b   1.000
_cell.length_c   1.000
_cell.angle_alpha   90.00
_cell.angle_beta   90.00
_cell.angle_gamma   90.00
#
_symmetry.space_group_name_H-M   'P 1'
#
loop_
_entity.id
_entity.type
_entity.pdbx_description
1 polymer ?
#
loop_
_entity_poly.entity_id
_entity_poly.type
_entity_poly.pdbx_seq_one_letter_code
_entity_poly.pdbx_strand_id
1 'polypeptide(L)'
;IGSALMELVPEEMKENDFQEYQEWRCWNAHLLKRMSKESGRPIIVPMTLYKKEYEEELIGYLRRAGIDVYHFLLAVEKEEILQRLLKRNDGTFEWGKNKLPEVLEGFRQIQFTEIFRNHSADTTEIVASILNRITE
;
A
#
# COMPACT_ATOMS: atom_id res chain seq x y z
N ILE A 1 10.46 2.64 -7.68
CA ILE A 1 11.20 1.37 -7.45
C ILE A 1 10.56 0.25 -8.25
N GLY A 2 9.23 0.03 -8.17
CA GLY A 2 8.56 -1.07 -8.86
C GLY A 2 8.77 -1.07 -10.37
N SER A 3 8.54 0.05 -11.05
CA SER A 3 8.74 0.16 -12.50
C SER A 3 10.18 -0.10 -12.92
N ALA A 4 11.15 0.48 -12.19
CA ALA A 4 12.57 0.28 -12.47
C ALA A 4 12.98 -1.20 -12.28
N LEU A 5 12.46 -1.87 -11.26
CA LEU A 5 12.70 -3.29 -11.05
C LEU A 5 12.16 -4.13 -12.22
N MET A 6 10.94 -3.86 -12.68
CA MET A 6 10.34 -4.57 -13.81
C MET A 6 11.10 -4.37 -15.13
N GLU A 7 11.78 -3.25 -15.30
CA GLU A 7 12.65 -3.01 -16.46
C GLU A 7 13.98 -3.78 -16.39
N LEU A 8 14.49 -4.02 -15.18
CA LEU A 8 15.76 -4.72 -14.97
C LEU A 8 15.63 -6.25 -15.01
N VAL A 9 14.47 -6.77 -14.71
CA VAL A 9 14.23 -8.22 -14.63
C VAL A 9 14.03 -8.80 -16.03
N PRO A 10 14.71 -9.92 -16.39
CA PRO A 10 14.49 -10.64 -17.65
C PRO A 10 13.02 -11.05 -17.84
N GLU A 11 12.58 -11.14 -19.09
CA GLU A 11 11.16 -11.40 -19.42
C GLU A 11 10.62 -12.67 -18.77
N GLU A 12 11.43 -13.73 -18.73
CA GLU A 12 11.09 -15.02 -18.13
C GLU A 12 10.95 -15.00 -16.60
N MET A 13 11.41 -13.92 -15.95
CA MET A 13 11.31 -13.70 -14.49
C MET A 13 10.30 -12.64 -14.13
N LYS A 14 9.59 -12.07 -15.11
CA LYS A 14 8.61 -11.01 -14.84
C LYS A 14 7.39 -11.54 -14.12
N GLU A 15 7.02 -10.84 -13.05
CA GLU A 15 5.78 -11.06 -12.31
C GLU A 15 4.69 -10.09 -12.77
N ASN A 16 3.44 -10.45 -12.52
CA ASN A 16 2.30 -9.61 -12.87
C ASN A 16 2.13 -8.38 -11.96
N ASP A 17 2.73 -8.41 -10.79
CA ASP A 17 2.70 -7.33 -9.82
C ASP A 17 4.10 -7.19 -9.18
N PHE A 18 4.60 -5.97 -9.08
CA PHE A 18 5.91 -5.71 -8.47
C PHE A 18 5.98 -6.12 -6.98
N GLN A 19 4.85 -6.24 -6.29
CA GLN A 19 4.81 -6.75 -4.92
C GLN A 19 5.18 -8.23 -4.83
N GLU A 20 5.08 -9.01 -5.92
CA GLU A 20 5.49 -10.40 -5.95
C GLU A 20 7.02 -10.56 -5.88
N TYR A 21 7.79 -9.52 -6.28
CA TYR A 21 9.23 -9.54 -6.12
C TYR A 21 9.64 -9.36 -4.67
N GLN A 22 10.36 -10.35 -4.12
CA GLN A 22 10.91 -10.25 -2.76
C GLN A 22 11.88 -9.07 -2.64
N GLU A 23 12.65 -8.79 -3.67
CA GLU A 23 13.58 -7.67 -3.76
C GLU A 23 12.86 -6.34 -3.59
N TRP A 24 11.69 -6.15 -4.21
CA TRP A 24 10.88 -4.95 -4.04
C TRP A 24 10.47 -4.74 -2.59
N ARG A 25 10.01 -5.81 -1.93
CA ARG A 25 9.59 -5.75 -0.52
C ARG A 25 10.77 -5.46 0.40
N CYS A 26 11.90 -6.14 0.19
CA CYS A 26 13.11 -5.94 0.98
C CYS A 26 13.68 -4.52 0.82
N TRP A 27 13.80 -4.02 -0.40
CA TRP A 27 14.34 -2.68 -0.66
C TRP A 27 13.46 -1.59 -0.08
N ASN A 28 12.13 -1.70 -0.20
CA ASN A 28 11.22 -0.75 0.42
C ASN A 28 11.37 -0.77 1.95
N ALA A 29 11.42 -1.93 2.56
CA ALA A 29 11.58 -2.07 4.02
C ALA A 29 12.88 -1.44 4.51
N HIS A 30 14.00 -1.73 3.84
CA HIS A 30 15.31 -1.16 4.18
C HIS A 30 15.38 0.34 3.98
N LEU A 31 14.87 0.83 2.86
CA LEU A 31 14.87 2.26 2.55
C LEU A 31 14.00 3.04 3.56
N LEU A 32 12.80 2.56 3.83
CA LEU A 32 11.90 3.20 4.79
C LEU A 32 12.49 3.21 6.20
N LYS A 33 13.11 2.11 6.62
CA LYS A 33 13.82 2.06 7.92
C LYS A 33 14.91 3.13 8.01
N ARG A 34 15.74 3.23 6.97
CA ARG A 34 16.83 4.21 6.93
C ARG A 34 16.28 5.64 6.95
N MET A 35 15.33 5.94 6.06
CA MET A 35 14.70 7.26 5.99
C MET A 35 14.04 7.65 7.30
N SER A 36 13.31 6.76 7.95
CA SER A 36 12.65 7.03 9.23
C SER A 36 13.65 7.36 10.33
N LYS A 37 14.77 6.63 10.40
CA LYS A 37 15.80 6.86 11.44
C LYS A 37 16.64 8.11 11.21
N GLU A 38 16.90 8.46 9.95
CA GLU A 38 17.81 9.56 9.62
C GLU A 38 17.07 10.90 9.43
N SER A 39 15.82 10.90 8.97
CA SER A 39 15.10 12.15 8.68
C SER A 39 14.49 12.82 9.90
N GLY A 40 14.13 12.05 10.93
CA GLY A 40 13.38 12.54 12.09
C GLY A 40 12.00 13.12 11.74
N ARG A 41 11.46 12.80 10.55
CA ARG A 41 10.18 13.30 10.04
C ARG A 41 9.22 12.15 9.77
N PRO A 42 7.91 12.37 9.89
CA PRO A 42 6.91 11.41 9.42
C PRO A 42 7.07 11.12 7.92
N ILE A 43 6.90 9.87 7.55
CA ILE A 43 6.95 9.42 6.15
C ILE A 43 5.58 8.90 5.78
N ILE A 44 5.01 9.44 4.71
CA ILE A 44 3.74 8.96 4.15
C ILE A 44 4.06 8.03 3.00
N VAL A 45 3.54 6.81 3.07
CA VAL A 45 3.80 5.75 2.09
C VAL A 45 2.48 5.27 1.47
N PRO A 46 2.03 5.88 0.36
CA PRO A 46 0.84 5.41 -0.33
C PRO A 46 1.17 4.15 -1.13
N MET A 47 0.53 3.04 -0.77
CA MET A 47 0.64 1.78 -1.49
C MET A 47 -0.57 0.89 -1.23
N THR A 48 -0.85 -0.05 -2.13
CA THR A 48 -1.86 -1.08 -1.94
C THR A 48 -1.16 -2.36 -1.48
N LEU A 49 -1.10 -2.56 -0.17
CA LEU A 49 -0.50 -3.75 0.44
C LEU A 49 -1.64 -4.65 0.95
N TYR A 50 -1.86 -5.80 0.30
CA TYR A 50 -3.04 -6.62 0.54
C TYR A 50 -2.75 -8.07 0.95
N LYS A 51 -1.54 -8.57 0.77
CA LYS A 51 -1.15 -9.88 1.28
C LYS A 51 -0.59 -9.76 2.69
N LYS A 52 -1.11 -10.58 3.61
CA LYS A 52 -0.69 -10.57 5.00
C LYS A 52 0.81 -10.85 5.17
N GLU A 53 1.35 -11.75 4.36
CA GLU A 53 2.78 -12.06 4.35
C GLU A 53 3.62 -10.85 3.97
N TYR A 54 3.17 -10.07 2.99
CA TYR A 54 3.87 -8.87 2.54
C TYR A 54 3.75 -7.72 3.54
N GLU A 55 2.60 -7.62 4.21
CA GLU A 55 2.41 -6.69 5.33
C GLU A 55 3.39 -7.00 6.46
N GLU A 56 3.55 -8.26 6.82
CA GLU A 56 4.49 -8.68 7.86
C GLU A 56 5.95 -8.47 7.44
N GLU A 57 6.31 -8.75 6.20
CA GLU A 57 7.66 -8.51 5.68
C GLU A 57 8.03 -7.02 5.67
N LEU A 58 7.09 -6.13 5.37
CA LEU A 58 7.33 -4.71 5.28
C LEU A 58 7.03 -3.99 6.61
N ILE A 59 5.79 -4.00 7.06
CA ILE A 59 5.34 -3.27 8.25
C ILE A 59 5.83 -3.96 9.53
N GLY A 60 5.73 -5.28 9.60
CA GLY A 60 6.26 -6.06 10.71
C GLY A 60 7.76 -5.86 10.90
N TYR A 61 8.52 -5.82 9.81
CA TYR A 61 9.95 -5.50 9.85
C TYR A 61 10.23 -4.11 10.43
N LEU A 62 9.48 -3.09 10.02
CA LEU A 62 9.67 -1.72 10.52
C LEU A 62 9.32 -1.61 12.01
N ARG A 63 8.22 -2.24 12.43
CA ARG A 63 7.80 -2.28 13.84
C ARG A 63 8.85 -2.98 14.72
N ARG A 64 9.41 -4.11 14.28
CA ARG A 64 10.51 -4.80 14.98
C ARG A 64 11.79 -3.96 15.04
N ALA A 65 11.98 -3.03 14.12
CA ALA A 65 13.08 -2.08 14.15
C ALA A 65 12.83 -0.87 15.07
N GLY A 66 11.72 -0.86 15.82
CA GLY A 66 11.34 0.21 16.73
C GLY A 66 10.81 1.47 16.07
N ILE A 67 10.21 1.31 14.87
CA ILE A 67 9.57 2.41 14.14
C ILE A 67 8.06 2.34 14.37
N ASP A 68 7.45 3.44 14.78
CA ASP A 68 6.01 3.56 14.89
C ASP A 68 5.40 3.58 13.49
N VAL A 69 4.59 2.57 13.19
CA VAL A 69 3.93 2.44 11.89
C VAL A 69 2.42 2.38 12.08
N TYR A 70 1.76 3.37 11.53
CA TYR A 70 0.30 3.44 11.45
C TYR A 70 -0.12 2.98 10.05
N HIS A 71 -0.91 1.93 9.99
CA HIS A 71 -1.39 1.35 8.74
C HIS A 71 -2.88 1.64 8.58
N PHE A 72 -3.22 2.58 7.71
CA PHE A 72 -4.59 3.00 7.45
C PHE A 72 -5.10 2.39 6.14
N LEU A 73 -6.36 1.99 6.11
CA LEU A 73 -7.06 1.60 4.88
C LEU A 73 -8.07 2.69 4.50
N LEU A 74 -7.96 3.19 3.29
CA LEU A 74 -9.01 3.99 2.65
C LEU A 74 -9.94 3.04 1.89
N ALA A 75 -10.98 2.59 2.55
CA ALA A 75 -11.92 1.62 1.98
C ALA A 75 -12.90 2.31 1.03
N VAL A 76 -12.98 1.77 -0.19
CA VAL A 76 -13.87 2.26 -1.26
C VAL A 76 -14.69 1.09 -1.77
N GLU A 77 -15.94 1.31 -2.11
CA GLU A 77 -16.80 0.28 -2.67
C GLU A 77 -16.27 -0.21 -4.03
N LYS A 78 -16.48 -1.50 -4.30
CA LYS A 78 -15.95 -2.16 -5.50
C LYS A 78 -16.33 -1.44 -6.79
N GLU A 79 -17.57 -1.03 -6.90
CA GLU A 79 -18.13 -0.35 -8.07
C GLU A 79 -17.43 0.99 -8.31
N GLU A 80 -17.16 1.73 -7.25
CA GLU A 80 -16.45 3.00 -7.35
C GLU A 80 -14.97 2.80 -7.71
N ILE A 81 -14.32 1.76 -7.19
CA ILE A 81 -12.95 1.41 -7.59
C ILE A 81 -12.90 1.15 -9.10
N LEU A 82 -13.84 0.35 -9.61
CA LEU A 82 -13.91 0.05 -11.05
C LEU A 82 -14.13 1.29 -11.90
N GLN A 83 -14.99 2.21 -11.47
CA GLN A 83 -15.21 3.49 -12.16
C GLN A 83 -13.94 4.35 -12.16
N ARG A 84 -13.22 4.43 -11.03
CA ARG A 84 -11.97 5.17 -10.93
C ARG A 84 -10.88 4.58 -11.84
N LEU A 85 -10.76 3.24 -11.90
CA LEU A 85 -9.84 2.55 -12.80
C LEU A 85 -10.17 2.84 -14.27
N LEU A 86 -11.45 2.80 -14.64
CA LEU A 86 -11.89 3.10 -16.00
C LEU A 86 -11.59 4.55 -16.39
N LYS A 87 -11.88 5.49 -15.48
CA LYS A 87 -11.64 6.93 -15.69
C LYS A 87 -10.16 7.26 -15.86
N ARG A 88 -9.28 6.50 -15.22
CA ARG A 88 -7.82 6.71 -15.29
C ARG A 88 -7.28 6.50 -16.71
N ASN A 89 -7.90 5.58 -17.48
CA ASN A 89 -7.63 5.34 -18.89
C ASN A 89 -6.13 5.18 -19.24
N ASP A 90 -5.40 4.47 -18.41
CA ASP A 90 -3.95 4.24 -18.54
C ASP A 90 -3.60 2.81 -19.02
N GLY A 91 -4.59 2.08 -19.51
CA GLY A 91 -4.44 0.71 -20.01
C GLY A 91 -4.43 -0.38 -18.92
N THR A 92 -4.54 -0.01 -17.64
CA THR A 92 -4.48 -0.97 -16.52
C THR A 92 -5.85 -1.48 -16.04
N PHE A 93 -6.95 -1.09 -16.69
CA PHE A 93 -8.30 -1.41 -16.24
C PHE A 93 -8.55 -2.92 -16.11
N GLU A 94 -8.26 -3.70 -17.14
CA GLU A 94 -8.51 -5.15 -17.12
C GLU A 94 -7.65 -5.87 -16.08
N TRP A 95 -6.38 -5.47 -15.95
CA TRP A 95 -5.51 -5.99 -14.91
C TRP A 95 -6.06 -5.66 -13.51
N GLY A 96 -6.40 -4.41 -13.24
CA GLY A 96 -6.93 -3.98 -11.96
C GLY A 96 -8.27 -4.62 -11.61
N LYS A 97 -9.17 -4.76 -12.58
CA LYS A 97 -10.46 -5.44 -12.44
C LYS A 97 -10.28 -6.91 -12.05
N ASN A 98 -9.35 -7.62 -12.71
CA ASN A 98 -9.05 -9.01 -12.41
C ASN A 98 -8.37 -9.21 -11.06
N LYS A 99 -7.54 -8.24 -10.65
CA LYS A 99 -6.81 -8.27 -9.37
C LYS A 99 -7.70 -7.91 -8.17
N LEU A 100 -8.74 -7.12 -8.37
CA LEU A 100 -9.56 -6.53 -7.30
C LEU A 100 -10.16 -7.55 -6.32
N PRO A 101 -10.70 -8.73 -6.73
CA PRO A 101 -11.20 -9.70 -5.76
C PRO A 101 -10.14 -10.21 -4.78
N GLU A 102 -8.94 -10.47 -5.26
CA GLU A 102 -7.79 -10.90 -4.43
C GLU A 102 -7.40 -9.79 -3.44
N VAL A 103 -7.35 -8.55 -3.90
CA VAL A 103 -7.02 -7.38 -3.06
C VAL A 103 -8.04 -7.19 -1.95
N LEU A 104 -9.33 -7.24 -2.28
CA LEU A 104 -10.41 -7.06 -1.29
C LEU A 104 -10.43 -8.18 -0.26
N GLU A 105 -10.18 -9.42 -0.68
CA GLU A 105 -10.07 -10.55 0.25
C GLU A 105 -8.84 -10.42 1.15
N GLY A 106 -7.71 -10.00 0.58
CA GLY A 106 -6.48 -9.77 1.34
C GLY A 106 -6.65 -8.73 2.45
N PHE A 107 -7.35 -7.65 2.19
CA PHE A 107 -7.63 -6.62 3.20
C PHE A 107 -8.40 -7.13 4.41
N ARG A 108 -9.22 -8.17 4.27
CA ARG A 108 -9.95 -8.77 5.39
C ARG A 108 -9.04 -9.51 6.37
N GLN A 109 -7.85 -9.89 5.94
CA GLN A 109 -6.88 -10.64 6.73
C GLN A 109 -5.83 -9.75 7.39
N ILE A 110 -5.79 -8.47 7.03
CA ILE A 110 -4.83 -7.48 7.55
C ILE A 110 -5.46 -6.70 8.70
N GLN A 111 -4.68 -6.49 9.75
CA GLN A 111 -5.07 -5.64 10.86
C GLN A 111 -4.60 -4.20 10.62
N PHE A 112 -5.52 -3.34 10.25
CA PHE A 112 -5.26 -1.92 10.09
C PHE A 112 -5.33 -1.17 11.42
N THR A 113 -4.59 -0.07 11.53
CA THR A 113 -4.71 0.87 12.65
C THR A 113 -6.12 1.47 12.67
N GLU A 114 -6.61 1.88 11.50
CA GLU A 114 -7.98 2.35 11.30
C GLU A 114 -8.40 2.18 9.84
N ILE A 115 -9.70 2.01 9.61
CA ILE A 115 -10.29 1.90 8.27
C ILE A 115 -11.21 3.10 8.05
N PHE A 116 -10.87 3.94 7.08
CA PHE A 116 -11.68 5.07 6.67
C PHE A 116 -12.53 4.69 5.45
N ARG A 117 -13.84 4.77 5.60
CA ARG A 117 -14.76 4.55 4.47
C ARG A 117 -14.88 5.83 3.67
N ASN A 118 -14.31 5.83 2.49
CA ASN A 118 -14.31 6.98 1.59
C ASN A 118 -15.54 6.97 0.67
N HIS A 119 -16.69 7.29 1.25
CA HIS A 119 -17.90 7.61 0.50
C HIS A 119 -17.93 9.13 0.26
N SER A 120 -17.28 9.65 -0.74
CA SER A 120 -17.25 11.10 -1.02
C SER A 120 -17.05 11.99 0.23
N ALA A 121 -16.58 11.39 1.32
CA ALA A 121 -16.26 12.10 2.54
C ALA A 121 -15.19 13.16 2.22
N ASP A 122 -15.35 14.30 2.83
CA ASP A 122 -14.37 15.37 2.71
C ASP A 122 -12.99 14.82 3.08
N THR A 123 -12.07 14.88 2.13
CA THR A 123 -10.66 14.48 2.33
C THR A 123 -10.09 15.16 3.57
N THR A 124 -10.54 16.36 3.91
CA THR A 124 -10.13 17.13 5.07
C THR A 124 -10.47 16.41 6.38
N GLU A 125 -11.63 15.77 6.50
CA GLU A 125 -12.03 15.01 7.69
C GLU A 125 -11.15 13.77 7.88
N ILE A 126 -10.84 13.06 6.80
CA ILE A 126 -9.95 11.89 6.84
C ILE A 126 -8.54 12.32 7.28
N VAL A 127 -8.02 13.40 6.70
CA VAL A 127 -6.70 13.94 7.07
C VAL A 127 -6.67 14.35 8.53
N ALA A 128 -7.69 15.07 9.03
CA ALA A 128 -7.77 15.45 10.42
C ALA A 128 -7.80 14.24 11.36
N SER A 129 -8.55 13.20 11.00
CA SER A 129 -8.62 11.96 11.78
C SER A 129 -7.28 11.23 11.82
N ILE A 130 -6.58 11.14 10.69
CA ILE A 130 -5.23 10.57 10.62
C ILE A 130 -4.27 11.35 11.49
N LEU A 131 -4.26 12.69 11.40
CA LEU A 131 -3.38 13.54 12.20
C LEU A 131 -3.63 13.37 13.70
N ASN A 132 -4.88 13.34 14.14
CA ASN A 132 -5.22 13.08 15.52
C ASN A 132 -4.67 11.73 16.00
N ARG A 133 -4.79 10.70 15.16
CA ARG A 133 -4.37 9.33 15.52
C ARG A 133 -2.86 9.17 15.67
N ILE A 134 -2.08 9.91 14.90
CA ILE A 134 -0.60 9.83 14.97
C ILE A 134 0.00 10.77 16.02
N THR A 135 -0.78 11.66 16.61
CA THR A 135 -0.34 12.61 17.65
C THR A 135 -0.79 12.20 19.06
N GLU A 136 -1.65 11.19 19.18
CA GLU A 136 -2.02 10.57 20.46
C GLU A 136 -0.85 9.72 21.01
#